data_eeb55f8155b427b69d64b5c996c414b2
#
_entry.id   eeb55f8155b427b69d64b5c996c414b2
#
_cell.length_a   1.000
_cell.length_b   1.000
_cell.length_c   1.000
_cell.angle_alpha   90.00
_cell.angle_beta   90.00
_cell.angle_gamma   90.00
#
_symmetry.space_group_name_H-M   'P 1'
#
loop_
_entity.id
_entity.type
_entity.pdbx_description
1 polymer ?
#
loop_
_entity_poly.entity_id
_entity_poly.type
_entity_poly.pdbx_seq_one_letter_code
_entity_poly.pdbx_strand_id
1 'polypeptide(L)'
;MIKIMSLLDLQSLISDRVEESTQLDYKSGIDKTKEKWKSEIAKDVSAMANSNGGVIIYGIKEYDEEDKRHLPEKIVPLDTTMISRETLMQVITNNISPKIEGVEIQTITPSLLTIGHYVNIISE
;
A
#
# COMPACT_ATOMS: atom_id res chain seq x y z
N MET A 1 14.48 -8.65 2.80
CA MET A 1 13.01 -8.49 2.83
C MET A 1 12.63 -7.22 3.58
N ILE A 2 11.75 -6.41 2.99
CA ILE A 2 11.27 -5.19 3.64
C ILE A 2 10.21 -5.58 4.66
N LYS A 3 10.37 -5.10 5.89
CA LYS A 3 9.44 -5.39 6.96
C LYS A 3 8.98 -4.07 7.59
N ILE A 4 7.68 -3.80 7.49
CA ILE A 4 7.08 -2.58 8.02
C ILE A 4 6.24 -2.95 9.23
N MET A 5 6.58 -2.40 10.40
CA MET A 5 5.90 -2.70 11.65
C MET A 5 5.37 -1.45 12.37
N SER A 6 5.86 -0.27 12.00
CA SER A 6 5.54 0.94 12.72
C SER A 6 5.63 2.17 11.82
N LEU A 7 5.16 3.31 12.35
CA LEU A 7 5.34 4.62 11.70
C LEU A 7 6.82 4.92 11.44
N LEU A 8 7.69 4.54 12.36
CA LEU A 8 9.13 4.78 12.21
C LEU A 8 9.67 4.08 10.96
N ASP A 9 9.21 2.86 10.68
CA ASP A 9 9.60 2.13 9.48
C ASP A 9 9.16 2.85 8.21
N LEU A 10 7.95 3.42 8.20
CA LEU A 10 7.46 4.22 7.08
C LEU A 10 8.31 5.47 6.89
N GLN A 11 8.63 6.17 7.97
CA GLN A 11 9.45 7.36 7.93
C GLN A 11 10.86 7.05 7.43
N SER A 12 11.40 5.89 7.79
CA SER A 12 12.71 5.43 7.33
C SER A 12 12.74 5.20 5.83
N LEU A 13 11.68 4.65 5.25
CA LEU A 13 11.59 4.48 3.79
C LEU A 13 11.74 5.83 3.07
N ILE A 14 11.12 6.88 3.62
CA ILE A 14 11.16 8.22 3.04
C ILE A 14 12.53 8.86 3.24
N SER A 15 13.06 8.85 4.47
CA SER A 15 14.35 9.47 4.77
C SER A 15 15.51 8.78 4.08
N ASP A 16 15.45 7.46 3.93
CA ASP A 16 16.46 6.67 3.23
C ASP A 16 16.25 6.62 1.72
N ARG A 17 15.19 7.24 1.23
CA ARG A 17 14.82 7.32 -0.18
C ARG A 17 14.80 5.93 -0.84
N VAL A 18 14.11 4.99 -0.18
CA VAL A 18 14.02 3.61 -0.68
C VAL A 18 13.15 3.55 -1.93
N GLU A 19 13.77 3.21 -3.05
CA GLU A 19 13.13 3.19 -4.35
C GLU A 19 12.17 2.01 -4.49
N GLU A 20 11.08 2.20 -5.25
CA GLU A 20 10.19 1.10 -5.62
C GLU A 20 10.95 0.00 -6.35
N SER A 21 10.44 -1.22 -6.22
CA SER A 21 11.00 -2.40 -6.88
C SER A 21 9.87 -3.38 -7.20
N THR A 22 10.18 -4.55 -7.73
CA THR A 22 9.19 -5.60 -7.93
C THR A 22 8.60 -6.11 -6.61
N GLN A 23 9.24 -5.80 -5.47
CA GLN A 23 8.81 -6.25 -4.14
C GLN A 23 8.41 -5.10 -3.22
N LEU A 24 8.35 -3.87 -3.74
CA LEU A 24 7.94 -2.70 -2.96
C LEU A 24 7.23 -1.70 -3.86
N ASP A 25 5.97 -1.41 -3.57
CA ASP A 25 5.14 -0.49 -4.34
C ASP A 25 4.51 0.56 -3.43
N TYR A 26 4.60 1.82 -3.83
CA TYR A 26 3.99 2.94 -3.11
C TYR A 26 2.75 3.42 -3.86
N LYS A 27 1.63 3.54 -3.14
CA LYS A 27 0.37 4.07 -3.67
C LYS A 27 -0.08 5.24 -2.82
N SER A 28 -0.43 6.35 -3.44
CA SER A 28 -0.86 7.57 -2.74
C SER A 28 -2.28 7.46 -2.19
N GLY A 29 -3.07 6.49 -2.65
CA GLY A 29 -4.44 6.31 -2.18
C GLY A 29 -5.21 5.33 -3.05
N ILE A 30 -6.52 5.27 -2.79
CA ILE A 30 -7.45 4.43 -3.54
C ILE A 30 -8.61 5.32 -3.96
N ASP A 31 -8.83 5.43 -5.27
CA ASP A 31 -9.92 6.24 -5.82
C ASP A 31 -11.10 5.34 -6.20
N LYS A 32 -12.08 5.25 -5.28
CA LYS A 32 -13.28 4.41 -5.46
C LYS A 32 -14.26 4.99 -6.49
N THR A 33 -14.03 6.20 -7.01
CA THR A 33 -14.84 6.75 -8.09
C THR A 33 -14.49 6.10 -9.43
N LYS A 34 -13.31 5.52 -9.55
CA LYS A 34 -12.93 4.76 -10.74
C LYS A 34 -13.64 3.41 -10.75
N GLU A 35 -14.23 3.05 -11.88
CA GLU A 35 -14.95 1.79 -12.03
C GLU A 35 -14.09 0.56 -11.75
N LYS A 36 -12.81 0.62 -12.11
CA LYS A 36 -11.90 -0.53 -12.03
C LYS A 36 -11.02 -0.54 -10.77
N TRP A 37 -11.36 0.20 -9.72
CA TRP A 37 -10.50 0.31 -8.56
C TRP A 37 -10.23 -1.05 -7.87
N LYS A 38 -11.22 -1.94 -7.83
CA LYS A 38 -11.05 -3.27 -7.23
C LYS A 38 -10.11 -4.14 -8.07
N SER A 39 -10.28 -4.14 -9.40
CA SER A 39 -9.44 -4.93 -10.27
C SER A 39 -8.00 -4.40 -10.30
N GLU A 40 -7.79 -3.11 -10.13
CA GLU A 40 -6.45 -2.54 -10.04
C GLU A 40 -5.72 -3.03 -8.78
N ILE A 41 -6.40 -3.07 -7.64
CA ILE A 41 -5.83 -3.62 -6.40
C ILE A 41 -5.49 -5.10 -6.59
N ALA A 42 -6.41 -5.87 -7.14
CA ALA A 42 -6.19 -7.30 -7.37
C ALA A 42 -5.01 -7.54 -8.32
N LYS A 43 -4.88 -6.73 -9.35
CA LYS A 43 -3.77 -6.80 -10.30
C LYS A 43 -2.43 -6.54 -9.61
N ASP A 44 -2.36 -5.50 -8.78
CA ASP A 44 -1.13 -5.14 -8.07
C ASP A 44 -0.71 -6.24 -7.09
N VAL A 45 -1.66 -6.80 -6.34
CA VAL A 45 -1.39 -7.89 -5.39
C VAL A 45 -0.95 -9.15 -6.13
N SER A 46 -1.60 -9.47 -7.25
CA SER A 46 -1.22 -10.64 -8.06
C SER A 46 0.19 -10.50 -8.64
N ALA A 47 0.53 -9.33 -9.13
CA ALA A 47 1.86 -9.06 -9.66
C ALA A 47 2.94 -9.21 -8.57
N MET A 48 2.66 -8.73 -7.37
CA MET A 48 3.56 -8.88 -6.23
C MET A 48 3.75 -10.35 -5.87
N ALA A 49 2.66 -11.12 -5.80
CA ALA A 49 2.72 -12.55 -5.50
C ALA A 49 3.55 -13.31 -6.55
N ASN A 50 3.40 -12.95 -7.82
CA ASN A 50 4.16 -13.56 -8.91
C ASN A 50 5.64 -13.16 -8.91
N SER A 51 6.01 -12.15 -8.15
CA SER A 51 7.39 -11.67 -8.01
C SER A 51 8.04 -12.11 -6.69
N ASN A 52 7.61 -13.23 -6.13
CA ASN A 52 8.08 -13.80 -4.87
C ASN A 52 7.68 -12.97 -3.63
N GLY A 53 6.52 -12.33 -3.70
CA GLY A 53 6.00 -11.55 -2.60
C GLY A 53 6.54 -10.13 -2.55
N GLY A 54 6.25 -9.44 -1.45
CA GLY A 54 6.68 -8.06 -1.27
C GLY A 54 5.69 -7.27 -0.44
N VAL A 55 5.73 -5.95 -0.60
CA VAL A 55 4.93 -5.01 0.19
C VAL A 55 4.32 -3.95 -0.72
N ILE A 56 3.04 -3.69 -0.56
CA ILE A 56 2.35 -2.55 -1.18
C ILE A 56 1.89 -1.63 -0.05
N ILE A 57 2.25 -0.36 -0.12
CA ILE A 57 1.90 0.63 0.90
C ILE A 57 0.93 1.65 0.32
N TYR A 58 -0.31 1.63 0.81
CA TYR A 58 -1.32 2.63 0.45
C TYR A 58 -1.25 3.76 1.47
N GLY A 59 -0.78 4.91 1.06
CA GLY A 59 -0.62 6.09 1.91
C GLY A 59 0.76 6.72 1.84
N ILE A 60 1.57 6.35 0.87
CA ILE A 60 2.82 7.04 0.56
C ILE A 60 2.72 7.59 -0.86
N LYS A 61 2.99 8.88 -1.00
CA LYS A 61 3.03 9.55 -2.30
C LYS A 61 4.46 9.59 -2.83
N GLU A 62 4.61 9.21 -4.09
CA GLU A 62 5.88 9.37 -4.81
C GLU A 62 6.04 10.79 -5.31
N TYR A 63 7.26 11.18 -5.64
CA TYR A 63 7.52 12.47 -6.30
C TYR A 63 6.88 12.50 -7.69
N ASP A 64 6.38 13.68 -8.08
CA ASP A 64 5.81 13.87 -9.42
C ASP A 64 6.87 14.09 -10.48
N GLU A 65 8.06 14.55 -10.08
CA GLU A 65 9.15 14.80 -11.02
C GLU A 65 9.63 13.49 -11.66
N GLU A 66 9.86 13.51 -12.97
CA GLU A 66 10.18 12.34 -13.75
C GLU A 66 11.43 11.59 -13.28
N ASP A 67 12.44 12.32 -12.83
CA ASP A 67 13.70 11.76 -12.33
C ASP A 67 13.59 11.19 -10.90
N LYS A 68 12.46 11.40 -10.22
CA LYS A 68 12.25 10.97 -8.84
C LYS A 68 10.97 10.14 -8.66
N ARG A 69 10.35 9.69 -9.72
CA ARG A 69 9.05 9.01 -9.68
C ARG A 69 8.97 7.79 -8.79
N HIS A 70 10.06 7.09 -8.63
CA HIS A 70 10.05 5.85 -7.83
C HIS A 70 10.53 6.05 -6.40
N LEU A 71 10.71 7.31 -6.01
CA LEU A 71 11.13 7.66 -4.67
C LEU A 71 9.94 8.13 -3.84
N PRO A 72 9.88 7.74 -2.56
CA PRO A 72 8.79 8.18 -1.68
C PRO A 72 9.02 9.62 -1.25
N GLU A 73 7.99 10.46 -1.42
CA GLU A 73 8.04 11.86 -1.03
C GLU A 73 7.55 12.07 0.40
N LYS A 74 6.35 11.57 0.68
CA LYS A 74 5.70 11.83 1.97
C LYS A 74 4.59 10.83 2.27
N ILE A 75 4.23 10.74 3.54
CA ILE A 75 3.07 9.97 3.99
C ILE A 75 1.81 10.79 3.71
N VAL A 76 0.83 10.17 3.04
CA VAL A 76 -0.49 10.75 2.76
C VAL A 76 -1.52 9.76 3.30
N PRO A 77 -1.93 9.87 4.57
CA PRO A 77 -2.83 8.90 5.18
C PRO A 77 -4.17 8.83 4.46
N LEU A 78 -4.73 7.61 4.38
CA LEU A 78 -6.07 7.40 3.85
C LEU A 78 -7.11 7.76 4.92
N ASP A 79 -8.25 8.28 4.47
CA ASP A 79 -9.40 8.51 5.33
C ASP A 79 -10.10 7.19 5.63
N THR A 80 -10.58 6.98 6.86
CA THR A 80 -11.31 5.75 7.25
C THR A 80 -12.59 5.55 6.45
N THR A 81 -13.15 6.62 5.86
CA THR A 81 -14.33 6.51 5.00
C THR A 81 -13.99 5.94 3.62
N MET A 82 -12.71 5.91 3.25
CA MET A 82 -12.28 5.42 1.94
C MET A 82 -12.31 3.90 1.86
N ILE A 83 -11.50 3.24 2.69
CA ILE A 83 -11.42 1.79 2.64
C ILE A 83 -10.87 1.26 3.96
N SER A 84 -11.50 0.22 4.48
CA SER A 84 -11.06 -0.47 5.68
C SER A 84 -10.16 -1.65 5.31
N ARG A 85 -9.45 -2.16 6.31
CA ARG A 85 -8.65 -3.39 6.19
C ARG A 85 -9.52 -4.55 5.72
N GLU A 86 -10.72 -4.66 6.29
CA GLU A 86 -11.67 -5.73 5.96
C GLU A 86 -12.12 -5.65 4.51
N THR A 87 -12.41 -4.45 4.02
CA THR A 87 -12.80 -4.24 2.62
C THR A 87 -11.66 -4.60 1.68
N LEU A 88 -10.42 -4.20 2.00
CA LEU A 88 -9.24 -4.60 1.21
C LEU A 88 -9.11 -6.12 1.14
N MET A 89 -9.26 -6.80 2.26
CA MET A 89 -9.15 -8.25 2.29
C MET A 89 -10.24 -8.91 1.44
N GLN A 90 -11.46 -8.37 1.48
CA GLN A 90 -12.57 -8.86 0.65
C GLN A 90 -12.29 -8.65 -0.84
N VAL A 91 -11.76 -7.49 -1.21
CA VAL A 91 -11.41 -7.20 -2.61
C VAL A 91 -10.37 -8.20 -3.11
N ILE A 92 -9.34 -8.47 -2.33
CA ILE A 92 -8.30 -9.42 -2.69
C ILE A 92 -8.88 -10.83 -2.82
N THR A 93 -9.65 -11.27 -1.83
CA THR A 93 -10.23 -12.62 -1.81
C THR A 93 -11.20 -12.83 -2.97
N ASN A 94 -12.02 -11.83 -3.29
CA ASN A 94 -13.09 -11.97 -4.28
C ASN A 94 -12.62 -11.74 -5.73
N ASN A 95 -11.47 -11.13 -5.94
CA ASN A 95 -11.03 -10.73 -7.28
C ASN A 95 -9.78 -11.46 -7.76
N ILE A 96 -9.23 -12.36 -6.97
CA ILE A 96 -8.03 -13.12 -7.34
C ILE A 96 -8.32 -14.61 -7.28
N SER A 97 -8.05 -15.30 -8.38
CA SER A 97 -8.21 -16.76 -8.49
C SER A 97 -7.01 -17.33 -9.26
N PRO A 98 -6.35 -18.39 -8.77
CA PRO A 98 -6.56 -19.03 -7.47
C PRO A 98 -6.18 -18.12 -6.29
N LYS A 99 -6.67 -18.50 -5.09
CA LYS A 99 -6.41 -17.74 -3.88
C LYS A 99 -4.92 -17.63 -3.60
N ILE A 100 -4.49 -16.43 -3.23
CA ILE A 100 -3.11 -16.18 -2.79
C ILE A 100 -3.05 -16.40 -1.27
N GLU A 101 -2.11 -17.21 -0.83
CA GLU A 101 -1.91 -17.46 0.59
C GLU A 101 -0.85 -16.53 1.17
N GLY A 102 -0.92 -16.29 2.49
CA GLY A 102 0.06 -15.50 3.21
C GLY A 102 -0.08 -14.00 3.05
N VAL A 103 -1.23 -13.52 2.53
CA VAL A 103 -1.47 -12.08 2.42
C VAL A 103 -1.83 -11.53 3.80
N GLU A 104 -1.10 -10.51 4.24
CA GLU A 104 -1.38 -9.79 5.48
C GLU A 104 -1.63 -8.32 5.18
N ILE A 105 -2.57 -7.73 5.91
CA ILE A 105 -2.85 -6.30 5.83
C ILE A 105 -2.65 -5.70 7.21
N GLN A 106 -1.77 -4.70 7.27
CA GLN A 106 -1.47 -3.96 8.50
C GLN A 106 -1.91 -2.52 8.34
N THR A 107 -2.54 -1.97 9.38
CA THR A 107 -2.96 -0.57 9.40
C THR A 107 -2.12 0.19 10.41
N ILE A 108 -1.53 1.31 9.98
CA ILE A 108 -0.73 2.19 10.83
C ILE A 108 -1.38 3.56 10.86
N THR A 109 -1.62 4.10 12.06
CA THR A 109 -2.10 5.46 12.26
C THR A 109 -0.91 6.39 12.48
N PRO A 110 -0.63 7.34 11.56
CA PRO A 110 0.58 8.16 11.64
C PRO A 110 0.62 9.14 12.81
N SER A 111 -0.55 9.56 13.34
CA SER A 111 -0.61 10.54 14.42
C SER A 111 -1.92 10.42 15.19
N LEU A 112 -1.88 10.71 16.50
CA LEU A 112 -3.09 10.78 17.32
C LEU A 112 -4.02 11.91 16.88
N LEU A 113 -3.48 12.96 16.26
CA LEU A 113 -4.28 14.09 15.77
C LEU A 113 -4.99 13.77 14.45
N THR A 114 -4.64 12.66 13.81
CA THR A 114 -5.25 12.20 12.56
C THR A 114 -6.12 10.97 12.79
N ILE A 115 -6.86 10.96 13.90
CA ILE A 115 -7.82 9.89 14.18
C ILE A 115 -8.75 9.72 12.98
N GLY A 116 -8.85 8.50 12.47
CA GLY A 116 -9.61 8.23 11.26
C GLY A 116 -8.79 8.27 9.98
N HIS A 117 -7.50 8.60 10.06
CA HIS A 117 -6.56 8.54 8.93
C HIS A 117 -5.52 7.47 9.19
N TYR A 118 -5.18 6.71 8.15
CA TYR A 118 -4.30 5.53 8.31
C TYR A 118 -3.54 5.22 7.03
N VAL A 119 -2.50 4.43 7.18
CA VAL A 119 -1.73 3.84 6.07
C VAL A 119 -1.97 2.34 6.09
N ASN A 120 -2.41 1.76 4.98
CA ASN A 120 -2.58 0.32 4.83
C ASN A 120 -1.40 -0.28 4.11
N ILE A 121 -0.91 -1.38 4.65
CA ILE A 121 0.25 -2.10 4.13
C ILE A 121 -0.20 -3.53 3.82
N ILE A 122 -0.09 -3.92 2.55
CA ILE A 122 -0.36 -5.27 2.10
C ILE A 122 0.97 -5.96 1.89
N SER A 123 1.17 -7.09 2.55
CA SER A 123 2.41 -7.87 2.41
C SER A 123 2.11 -9.35 2.17
N GLU A 124 3.07 -10.00 1.56
CA GLU A 124 3.02 -11.44 1.34
C GLU A 124 4.42 -12.03 1.51
#